data_d18a52b7443cb3bd76c87e6de62bd9ff
#
_entry.id   d18a52b7443cb3bd76c87e6de62bd9ff
#
_cell.length_a   1.000
_cell.length_b   1.000
_cell.length_c   1.000
_cell.angle_alpha   90.00
_cell.angle_beta   90.00
_cell.angle_gamma   90.00
#
_symmetry.space_group_name_H-M   'P 1'
#
loop_
_entity.id
_entity.type
_entity.pdbx_description
1 polymer ?
#
loop_
_entity_poly.entity_id
_entity_poly.type
_entity_poly.pdbx_seq_one_letter_code
_entity_poly.pdbx_strand_id
1 'polypeptide(L)'
;YQTVAEIFTRVNSLGTQLTGAEIHLAKIVPHWAGITKKFRDYRRDLRKKYYDLDLTFLMRVITSIECDVPQIKKLSDKIQKDKTTKTKLNATWKKAQTSTDKLIKILKNELLLDKSKFFTSKNTLVPLVYYISKERKGTANKDIKKFFLLSQLSEHYGGAAETTLRKDFRTLTEAARPRIGLN
;
A
#
# COMPACT_ATOMS: atom_id res chain seq x y z
N TYR A 1 5.01 -20.53 -22.16
CA TYR A 1 4.91 -19.72 -20.93
C TYR A 1 6.14 -19.96 -20.09
N GLN A 2 7.06 -18.98 -20.03
CA GLN A 2 8.16 -19.02 -19.06
C GLN A 2 7.57 -18.91 -17.66
N THR A 3 7.93 -19.81 -16.77
CA THR A 3 7.47 -19.77 -15.39
C THR A 3 8.08 -18.57 -14.68
N VAL A 4 7.38 -18.03 -13.64
CA VAL A 4 7.89 -16.93 -12.82
C VAL A 4 9.26 -17.30 -12.22
N ALA A 5 9.50 -18.58 -11.94
CA ALA A 5 10.78 -19.09 -11.47
C ALA A 5 11.91 -18.94 -12.50
N GLU A 6 11.63 -19.18 -13.80
CA GLU A 6 12.62 -19.01 -14.88
C GLU A 6 12.97 -17.53 -15.08
N ILE A 7 11.96 -16.64 -15.04
CA ILE A 7 12.18 -15.21 -15.10
C ILE A 7 13.03 -14.74 -13.90
N PHE A 8 12.71 -15.23 -12.69
CA PHE A 8 13.46 -14.96 -11.48
C PHE A 8 14.92 -15.41 -11.58
N THR A 9 15.16 -16.64 -12.02
CA THR A 9 16.50 -17.20 -12.20
C THR A 9 17.29 -16.41 -13.25
N ARG A 10 16.66 -16.07 -14.38
CA ARG A 10 17.29 -15.33 -15.47
C ARG A 10 17.65 -13.90 -15.08
N VAL A 11 16.77 -13.21 -14.36
CA VAL A 11 17.05 -11.84 -13.90
C VAL A 11 18.12 -11.83 -12.81
N ASN A 12 18.12 -12.79 -11.89
CA ASN A 12 19.17 -12.92 -10.87
C ASN A 12 20.52 -13.29 -11.47
N SER A 13 20.58 -14.11 -12.53
CA SER A 13 21.82 -14.42 -13.25
C SER A 13 22.42 -13.21 -13.97
N LEU A 14 21.62 -12.18 -14.25
CA LEU A 14 22.07 -10.90 -14.82
C LEU A 14 22.48 -9.87 -13.74
N GLY A 15 22.60 -10.29 -12.48
CA GLY A 15 23.08 -9.44 -11.36
C GLY A 15 22.06 -8.47 -10.78
N THR A 16 20.80 -8.49 -11.20
CA THR A 16 19.74 -7.63 -10.67
C THR A 16 18.77 -8.45 -9.80
N GLN A 17 18.82 -8.28 -8.49
CA GLN A 17 17.89 -8.94 -7.59
C GLN A 17 16.49 -8.30 -7.70
N LEU A 18 15.48 -9.12 -8.01
CA LEU A 18 14.08 -8.69 -7.98
C LEU A 18 13.61 -8.52 -6.53
N THR A 19 12.95 -7.40 -6.27
CA THR A 19 12.27 -7.19 -4.99
C THR A 19 11.04 -8.10 -4.87
N GLY A 20 10.64 -8.40 -3.63
CA GLY A 20 9.40 -9.16 -3.40
C GLY A 20 8.17 -8.53 -4.05
N ALA A 21 8.11 -7.19 -4.15
CA ALA A 21 7.03 -6.48 -4.82
C ALA A 21 7.02 -6.74 -6.35
N GLU A 22 8.18 -6.79 -6.98
CA GLU A 22 8.31 -7.10 -8.42
C GLU A 22 7.91 -8.53 -8.74
N ILE A 23 8.33 -9.49 -7.91
CA ILE A 23 7.93 -10.90 -8.05
C ILE A 23 6.41 -11.05 -7.97
N HIS A 24 5.77 -10.43 -6.98
CA HIS A 24 4.32 -10.49 -6.84
C HIS A 24 3.58 -9.71 -7.91
N LEU A 25 4.13 -8.59 -8.39
CA LEU A 25 3.57 -7.86 -9.54
C LEU A 25 3.60 -8.73 -10.81
N ALA A 26 4.70 -9.43 -11.08
CA ALA A 26 4.80 -10.35 -12.23
C ALA A 26 3.70 -11.42 -12.21
N LYS A 27 3.32 -11.95 -11.02
CA LYS A 27 2.21 -12.90 -10.86
C LYS A 27 0.83 -12.27 -11.11
N ILE A 28 0.68 -10.97 -10.92
CA ILE A 28 -0.58 -10.24 -11.07
C ILE A 28 -0.81 -9.75 -12.50
N VAL A 29 0.26 -9.40 -13.21
CA VAL A 29 0.19 -8.82 -14.58
C VAL A 29 -0.68 -9.63 -15.56
N PRO A 30 -0.62 -10.97 -15.62
CA PRO A 30 -1.48 -11.76 -16.51
C PRO A 30 -2.98 -11.56 -16.25
N HIS A 31 -3.36 -11.29 -15.00
CA HIS A 31 -4.74 -11.12 -14.56
C HIS A 31 -5.19 -9.65 -14.56
N TRP A 32 -4.23 -8.73 -14.64
CA TRP A 32 -4.50 -7.29 -14.58
C TRP A 32 -3.67 -6.54 -15.64
N ALA A 33 -4.03 -6.70 -16.89
CA ALA A 33 -3.35 -6.05 -18.00
C ALA A 33 -3.29 -4.53 -17.84
N GLY A 34 -2.11 -3.95 -18.08
CA GLY A 34 -1.86 -2.50 -18.02
C GLY A 34 -1.53 -1.96 -16.64
N ILE A 35 -1.50 -2.79 -15.58
CA ILE A 35 -1.20 -2.33 -14.21
C ILE A 35 0.22 -1.76 -14.08
N THR A 36 1.20 -2.36 -14.75
CA THR A 36 2.58 -1.87 -14.74
C THR A 36 2.69 -0.45 -15.26
N LYS A 37 1.97 -0.12 -16.35
CA LYS A 37 1.90 1.24 -16.87
C LYS A 37 1.23 2.18 -15.87
N LYS A 38 0.10 1.77 -15.28
CA LYS A 38 -0.62 2.57 -14.27
C LYS A 38 0.26 2.91 -13.07
N PHE A 39 1.02 1.94 -12.56
CA PHE A 39 1.95 2.15 -11.45
C PHE A 39 3.07 3.11 -11.81
N ARG A 40 3.69 2.91 -12.98
CA ARG A 40 4.76 3.78 -13.46
C ARG A 40 4.30 5.22 -13.63
N ASP A 41 3.14 5.42 -14.27
CA ASP A 41 2.58 6.74 -14.52
C ASP A 41 2.23 7.45 -13.21
N TYR A 42 1.57 6.77 -12.28
CA TYR A 42 1.22 7.35 -10.98
C TYR A 42 2.46 7.66 -10.12
N ARG A 43 3.46 6.79 -10.10
CA ARG A 43 4.74 7.07 -9.42
C ARG A 43 5.43 8.29 -10.00
N ARG A 44 5.44 8.43 -11.32
CA ARG A 44 5.99 9.61 -11.99
C ARG A 44 5.25 10.87 -11.54
N ASP A 45 3.94 10.85 -11.46
CA ASP A 45 3.13 11.99 -11.03
C ASP A 45 3.31 12.30 -9.53
N LEU A 46 3.49 11.31 -8.69
CA LEU A 46 3.85 11.50 -7.28
C LEU A 46 5.25 12.15 -7.13
N ARG A 47 6.23 11.69 -7.90
CA ARG A 47 7.59 12.29 -7.91
C ARG A 47 7.59 13.76 -8.32
N LYS A 48 6.75 14.16 -9.25
CA LYS A 48 6.56 15.58 -9.61
C LYS A 48 6.07 16.42 -8.43
N LYS A 49 5.36 15.80 -7.50
CA LYS A 49 4.90 16.40 -6.24
C LYS A 49 5.90 16.20 -5.10
N TYR A 50 7.13 15.74 -5.39
CA TYR A 50 8.19 15.40 -4.43
C TYR A 50 7.87 14.24 -3.47
N TYR A 51 6.92 13.38 -3.82
CA TYR A 51 6.63 12.14 -3.09
C TYR A 51 7.19 10.94 -3.86
N ASP A 52 8.36 10.46 -3.45
CA ASP A 52 8.95 9.26 -4.03
C ASP A 52 8.46 8.02 -3.29
N LEU A 53 7.31 7.51 -3.72
CA LEU A 53 6.70 6.29 -3.21
C LEU A 53 6.96 5.16 -4.20
N ASP A 54 7.59 4.08 -3.71
CA ASP A 54 8.07 2.97 -4.53
C ASP A 54 6.97 1.96 -4.89
N LEU A 55 7.36 0.93 -5.64
CA LEU A 55 6.46 -0.16 -6.02
C LEU A 55 5.95 -0.93 -4.79
N THR A 56 6.81 -1.14 -3.80
CA THR A 56 6.45 -1.85 -2.55
C THR A 56 5.33 -1.13 -1.82
N PHE A 57 5.39 0.20 -1.74
CA PHE A 57 4.32 1.01 -1.17
C PHE A 57 3.00 0.81 -1.91
N LEU A 58 3.00 0.95 -3.24
CA LEU A 58 1.78 0.79 -4.04
C LEU A 58 1.17 -0.61 -3.90
N MET A 59 2.00 -1.63 -3.94
CA MET A 59 1.56 -3.02 -3.76
C MET A 59 0.98 -3.25 -2.36
N ARG A 60 1.60 -2.71 -1.30
CA ARG A 60 1.06 -2.78 0.07
C ARG A 60 -0.27 -2.08 0.20
N VAL A 61 -0.40 -0.87 -0.36
CA VAL A 61 -1.66 -0.11 -0.31
C VAL A 61 -2.80 -0.87 -0.99
N ILE A 62 -2.58 -1.37 -2.20
CA ILE A 62 -3.61 -2.13 -2.93
C ILE A 62 -3.97 -3.40 -2.18
N THR A 63 -2.95 -4.14 -1.69
CA THR A 63 -3.18 -5.36 -0.91
C THR A 63 -4.00 -5.05 0.34
N SER A 64 -3.68 -3.96 1.02
CA SER A 64 -4.40 -3.54 2.22
C SER A 64 -5.88 -3.25 1.94
N ILE A 65 -6.16 -2.54 0.86
CA ILE A 65 -7.54 -2.19 0.49
C ILE A 65 -8.34 -3.43 0.05
N GLU A 66 -7.71 -4.34 -0.70
CA GLU A 66 -8.37 -5.52 -1.27
C GLU A 66 -8.47 -6.71 -0.29
N CYS A 67 -7.50 -6.84 0.62
CA CYS A 67 -7.36 -8.03 1.47
C CYS A 67 -7.40 -7.73 2.98
N ASP A 68 -7.51 -6.47 3.38
CA ASP A 68 -7.46 -6.00 4.79
C ASP A 68 -6.15 -6.35 5.53
N VAL A 69 -5.09 -6.62 4.78
CA VAL A 69 -3.74 -6.94 5.28
C VAL A 69 -2.66 -6.34 4.39
N PRO A 70 -1.49 -5.93 4.92
CA PRO A 70 -0.45 -5.26 4.14
C PRO A 70 0.51 -6.23 3.40
N GLN A 71 0.41 -7.54 3.62
CA GLN A 71 1.29 -8.54 3.02
C GLN A 71 1.01 -8.73 1.53
N ILE A 72 1.89 -8.28 0.66
CA ILE A 72 1.75 -8.28 -0.80
C ILE A 72 1.41 -9.65 -1.37
N LYS A 73 1.95 -10.73 -0.78
CA LYS A 73 1.66 -12.11 -1.17
C LYS A 73 0.15 -12.41 -1.17
N LYS A 74 -0.60 -11.85 -0.21
CA LYS A 74 -2.05 -12.11 -0.09
C LYS A 74 -2.85 -11.64 -1.30
N LEU A 75 -2.44 -10.55 -1.93
CA LEU A 75 -3.08 -10.06 -3.15
C LEU A 75 -2.83 -11.01 -4.33
N SER A 76 -1.59 -11.43 -4.55
CA SER A 76 -1.27 -12.36 -5.64
C SER A 76 -1.96 -13.71 -5.45
N ASP A 77 -1.96 -14.24 -4.23
CA ASP A 77 -2.62 -15.50 -3.91
C ASP A 77 -4.15 -15.41 -4.15
N LYS A 78 -4.77 -14.29 -3.74
CA LYS A 78 -6.20 -14.04 -3.96
C LYS A 78 -6.55 -13.98 -5.45
N ILE A 79 -5.79 -13.22 -6.22
CA ILE A 79 -6.03 -13.05 -7.66
C ILE A 79 -5.92 -14.39 -8.40
N GLN A 80 -4.95 -15.22 -8.02
CA GLN A 80 -4.76 -16.54 -8.63
C GLN A 80 -5.88 -17.52 -8.28
N LYS A 81 -6.42 -17.46 -7.05
CA LYS A 81 -7.47 -18.38 -6.56
C LYS A 81 -8.87 -17.95 -7.01
N ASP A 82 -9.22 -16.70 -6.80
CA ASP A 82 -10.61 -16.22 -6.86
C ASP A 82 -10.99 -15.64 -8.21
N LYS A 83 -10.10 -15.67 -9.22
CA LYS A 83 -10.35 -15.05 -10.53
C LYS A 83 -10.91 -13.62 -10.40
N THR A 84 -10.38 -12.85 -9.44
CA THR A 84 -10.81 -11.47 -9.18
C THR A 84 -10.88 -10.68 -10.49
N THR A 85 -12.03 -10.08 -10.78
CA THR A 85 -12.23 -9.41 -12.07
C THR A 85 -11.35 -8.17 -12.22
N LYS A 86 -10.91 -7.91 -13.44
CA LYS A 86 -10.16 -6.69 -13.81
C LYS A 86 -10.90 -5.42 -13.37
N THR A 87 -12.23 -5.42 -13.45
CA THR A 87 -13.09 -4.31 -12.99
C THR A 87 -12.92 -4.04 -11.51
N LYS A 88 -12.95 -5.07 -10.68
CA LYS A 88 -12.75 -4.92 -9.22
C LYS A 88 -11.35 -4.41 -8.90
N LEU A 89 -10.32 -4.95 -9.55
CA LEU A 89 -8.94 -4.48 -9.37
C LEU A 89 -8.76 -3.02 -9.79
N ASN A 90 -9.42 -2.59 -10.87
CA ASN A 90 -9.40 -1.19 -11.29
C ASN A 90 -10.12 -0.27 -10.29
N ALA A 91 -11.22 -0.71 -9.68
CA ALA A 91 -11.92 0.04 -8.64
C ALA A 91 -11.03 0.17 -7.39
N THR A 92 -10.38 -0.93 -6.96
CA THR A 92 -9.42 -0.91 -5.85
C THR A 92 -8.24 0.02 -6.13
N TRP A 93 -7.73 0.02 -7.36
CA TRP A 93 -6.67 0.94 -7.78
C TRP A 93 -7.09 2.41 -7.71
N LYS A 94 -8.27 2.74 -8.25
CA LYS A 94 -8.83 4.10 -8.17
C LYS A 94 -8.96 4.56 -6.72
N LYS A 95 -9.45 3.67 -5.85
CA LYS A 95 -9.59 3.93 -4.42
C LYS A 95 -8.22 4.16 -3.75
N ALA A 96 -7.21 3.36 -4.11
CA ALA A 96 -5.85 3.53 -3.63
C ALA A 96 -5.27 4.89 -4.02
N GLN A 97 -5.41 5.31 -5.29
CA GLN A 97 -4.96 6.61 -5.77
C GLN A 97 -5.66 7.76 -5.02
N THR A 98 -6.99 7.76 -4.99
CA THR A 98 -7.78 8.81 -4.33
C THR A 98 -7.42 8.94 -2.85
N SER A 99 -7.27 7.82 -2.14
CA SER A 99 -6.92 7.82 -0.71
C SER A 99 -5.48 8.29 -0.48
N THR A 100 -4.54 7.92 -1.35
CA THR A 100 -3.15 8.39 -1.29
C THR A 100 -3.07 9.90 -1.57
N ASP A 101 -3.75 10.39 -2.60
CA ASP A 101 -3.77 11.81 -2.93
C ASP A 101 -4.42 12.65 -1.80
N LYS A 102 -5.49 12.12 -1.16
CA LYS A 102 -6.10 12.75 0.02
C LYS A 102 -5.13 12.83 1.20
N LEU A 103 -4.41 11.75 1.48
CA LEU A 103 -3.39 11.75 2.53
C LEU A 103 -2.29 12.78 2.24
N ILE A 104 -1.74 12.79 1.02
CA ILE A 104 -0.71 13.76 0.61
C ILE A 104 -1.20 15.20 0.80
N LYS A 105 -2.47 15.47 0.44
CA LYS A 105 -3.06 16.80 0.65
C LYS A 105 -3.11 17.19 2.13
N ILE A 106 -3.46 16.26 3.02
CA ILE A 106 -3.44 16.48 4.48
C ILE A 106 -2.02 16.77 4.97
N LEU A 107 -1.05 15.94 4.59
CA LEU A 107 0.35 16.10 5.00
C LEU A 107 0.92 17.44 4.51
N LYS A 108 0.65 17.81 3.27
CA LYS A 108 1.14 19.06 2.69
C LYS A 108 0.48 20.29 3.32
N ASN A 109 -0.85 20.30 3.42
CA ASN A 109 -1.58 21.51 3.79
C ASN A 109 -1.67 21.72 5.30
N GLU A 110 -1.68 20.64 6.09
CA GLU A 110 -1.91 20.72 7.53
C GLU A 110 -0.67 20.44 8.37
N LEU A 111 0.35 19.75 7.80
CA LEU A 111 1.63 19.51 8.46
C LEU A 111 2.80 20.17 7.74
N LEU A 112 2.56 20.85 6.61
CA LEU A 112 3.58 21.51 5.78
C LEU A 112 4.69 20.55 5.30
N LEU A 113 4.36 19.27 5.21
CA LEU A 113 5.26 18.21 4.77
C LEU A 113 5.07 17.98 3.27
N ASP A 114 5.75 18.77 2.46
CA ASP A 114 5.62 18.77 1.01
C ASP A 114 6.51 17.76 0.28
N LYS A 115 7.40 17.05 1.02
CA LYS A 115 8.39 16.11 0.44
C LYS A 115 8.54 14.86 1.29
N SER A 116 8.48 13.70 0.62
CA SER A 116 8.65 12.41 1.31
C SER A 116 10.06 12.14 1.84
N LYS A 117 11.06 12.92 1.45
CA LYS A 117 12.43 12.81 1.97
C LYS A 117 12.55 13.12 3.47
N PHE A 118 11.56 13.82 4.02
CA PHE A 118 11.51 14.13 5.46
C PHE A 118 10.88 13.02 6.30
N PHE A 119 10.40 11.94 5.68
CA PHE A 119 9.79 10.84 6.40
C PHE A 119 10.86 9.86 6.90
N THR A 120 10.86 9.57 8.19
CA THR A 120 11.68 8.52 8.79
C THR A 120 11.33 7.16 8.18
N SER A 121 10.02 6.90 7.98
CA SER A 121 9.55 5.73 7.26
C SER A 121 8.31 6.02 6.41
N LYS A 122 8.38 5.65 5.13
CA LYS A 122 7.22 5.71 4.20
C LYS A 122 6.16 4.66 4.54
N ASN A 123 6.51 3.63 5.33
CA ASN A 123 5.56 2.59 5.76
C ASN A 123 4.42 3.14 6.61
N THR A 124 4.62 4.26 7.31
CA THR A 124 3.58 5.00 8.04
C THR A 124 2.38 5.36 7.15
N LEU A 125 2.61 5.60 5.86
CA LEU A 125 1.54 5.99 4.94
C LEU A 125 0.59 4.84 4.62
N VAL A 126 1.03 3.58 4.69
CA VAL A 126 0.22 2.41 4.30
C VAL A 126 -1.05 2.26 5.14
N PRO A 127 -0.98 2.21 6.49
CA PRO A 127 -2.18 2.13 7.32
C PRO A 127 -3.04 3.39 7.22
N LEU A 128 -2.45 4.57 7.02
CA LEU A 128 -3.21 5.81 6.86
C LEU A 128 -4.01 5.84 5.56
N VAL A 129 -3.41 5.41 4.44
CA VAL A 129 -4.14 5.29 3.16
C VAL A 129 -5.27 4.26 3.28
N TYR A 130 -5.01 3.12 3.92
CA TYR A 130 -6.03 2.12 4.19
C TYR A 130 -7.17 2.71 5.03
N TYR A 131 -6.87 3.41 6.13
CA TYR A 131 -7.84 4.06 7.00
C TYR A 131 -8.73 5.04 6.23
N ILE A 132 -8.13 5.92 5.42
CA ILE A 132 -8.84 6.86 4.54
C ILE A 132 -9.71 6.10 3.53
N SER A 133 -9.21 5.00 2.97
CA SER A 133 -9.94 4.22 1.96
C SER A 133 -11.23 3.58 2.50
N LYS A 134 -11.35 3.36 3.79
CA LYS A 134 -12.56 2.79 4.39
C LYS A 134 -13.69 3.79 4.58
N GLU A 135 -13.47 5.09 4.28
CA GLU A 135 -14.49 6.16 4.32
C GLU A 135 -15.36 6.15 5.59
N ARG A 136 -14.73 5.90 6.74
CA ARG A 136 -15.47 5.84 7.99
C ARG A 136 -15.99 7.22 8.37
N LYS A 137 -17.27 7.30 8.72
CA LYS A 137 -17.86 8.51 9.34
C LYS A 137 -17.00 8.86 10.56
N GLY A 138 -16.49 10.09 10.61
CA GLY A 138 -15.64 10.54 11.72
C GLY A 138 -14.13 10.32 11.51
N THR A 139 -13.67 9.93 10.31
CA THR A 139 -12.23 9.98 9.99
C THR A 139 -11.74 11.42 10.12
N ALA A 140 -11.22 11.77 11.30
CA ALA A 140 -10.74 13.12 11.54
C ALA A 140 -9.31 13.27 11.05
N ASN A 141 -9.02 14.35 10.32
CA ASN A 141 -7.64 14.68 9.95
C ASN A 141 -6.72 14.76 11.17
N LYS A 142 -7.27 15.09 12.35
CA LYS A 142 -6.55 15.10 13.63
C LYS A 142 -5.92 13.74 13.94
N ASP A 143 -6.66 12.64 13.78
CA ASP A 143 -6.17 11.31 14.09
C ASP A 143 -5.10 10.85 13.08
N ILE A 144 -5.29 11.19 11.80
CA ILE A 144 -4.30 10.96 10.75
C ILE A 144 -2.99 11.67 11.07
N LYS A 145 -3.06 12.96 11.44
CA LYS A 145 -1.90 13.76 11.79
C LYS A 145 -1.21 13.24 13.05
N LYS A 146 -1.98 12.92 14.09
CA LYS A 146 -1.46 12.38 15.35
C LYS A 146 -0.71 11.06 15.09
N PHE A 147 -1.33 10.12 14.39
CA PHE A 147 -0.69 8.84 14.06
C PHE A 147 0.57 9.04 13.24
N PHE A 148 0.51 9.90 12.20
CA PHE A 148 1.66 10.19 11.37
C PHE A 148 2.83 10.74 12.19
N LEU A 149 2.61 11.80 12.95
CA LEU A 149 3.66 12.44 13.75
C LEU A 149 4.27 11.50 14.79
N LEU A 150 3.42 10.80 15.55
CA LEU A 150 3.91 9.83 16.55
C LEU A 150 4.73 8.72 15.89
N SER A 151 4.27 8.17 14.77
CA SER A 151 5.00 7.12 14.05
C SER A 151 6.36 7.58 13.51
N GLN A 152 6.47 8.85 13.08
CA GLN A 152 7.75 9.41 12.61
C GLN A 152 8.70 9.67 13.77
N LEU A 153 8.21 10.28 14.86
CA LEU A 153 9.01 10.64 16.02
C LEU A 153 9.52 9.42 16.81
N SER A 154 8.70 8.37 16.91
CA SER A 154 9.07 7.12 17.60
C SER A 154 9.80 6.10 16.72
N GLU A 155 10.06 6.44 15.44
CA GLU A 155 10.61 5.49 14.46
C GLU A 155 9.85 4.16 14.40
N HIS A 156 8.50 4.23 14.56
CA HIS A 156 7.61 3.07 14.70
C HIS A 156 7.83 1.95 13.66
N TYR A 157 8.29 2.31 12.46
CA TYR A 157 8.62 1.37 11.38
C TYR A 157 10.13 1.29 11.08
N GLY A 158 10.99 1.72 12.01
CA GLY A 158 12.44 1.79 11.80
C GLY A 158 13.13 0.43 11.75
N GLY A 159 12.64 -0.55 12.50
CA GLY A 159 13.21 -1.89 12.57
C GLY A 159 12.42 -2.92 11.76
N ALA A 160 11.63 -3.73 12.44
CA ALA A 160 10.83 -4.82 11.84
C ALA A 160 9.53 -4.31 11.19
N ALA A 161 9.62 -3.44 10.18
CA ALA A 161 8.49 -2.76 9.54
C ALA A 161 7.35 -3.68 9.10
N GLU A 162 7.66 -4.89 8.60
CA GLU A 162 6.63 -5.87 8.18
C GLU A 162 5.82 -6.39 9.38
N THR A 163 6.48 -6.68 10.49
CA THR A 163 5.83 -7.16 11.71
C THR A 163 4.99 -6.05 12.34
N THR A 164 5.51 -4.83 12.38
CA THR A 164 4.81 -3.65 12.91
C THR A 164 3.57 -3.34 12.08
N LEU A 165 3.69 -3.29 10.75
CA LEU A 165 2.55 -3.12 9.85
C LEU A 165 1.46 -4.17 10.10
N ARG A 166 1.85 -5.43 10.30
CA ARG A 166 0.90 -6.51 10.56
C ARG A 166 0.14 -6.31 11.86
N LYS A 167 0.81 -5.86 12.92
CA LYS A 167 0.18 -5.53 14.21
C LYS A 167 -0.80 -4.38 14.07
N ASP A 168 -0.39 -3.28 13.42
CA ASP A 168 -1.25 -2.11 13.21
C ASP A 168 -2.51 -2.46 12.41
N PHE A 169 -2.36 -3.27 11.35
CA PHE A 169 -3.50 -3.71 10.54
C PHE A 169 -4.46 -4.60 11.32
N ARG A 170 -3.95 -5.47 12.20
CA ARG A 170 -4.80 -6.25 13.10
C ARG A 170 -5.65 -5.34 13.98
N THR A 171 -5.03 -4.35 14.64
CA THR A 171 -5.75 -3.37 15.47
C THR A 171 -6.78 -2.58 14.66
N LEU A 172 -6.41 -2.09 13.45
CA LEU A 172 -7.32 -1.36 12.58
C LEU A 172 -8.51 -2.20 12.12
N THR A 173 -8.31 -3.46 11.81
CA THR A 173 -9.37 -4.35 11.34
C THR A 173 -10.26 -4.84 12.48
N GLU A 174 -9.72 -5.10 13.66
CA GLU A 174 -10.49 -5.46 14.87
C GLU A 174 -11.36 -4.29 15.34
N ALA A 175 -10.83 -3.08 15.36
CA ALA A 175 -11.59 -1.87 15.67
C ALA A 175 -12.71 -1.58 14.63
N ALA A 176 -12.61 -2.21 13.45
CA ALA A 176 -13.58 -2.09 12.36
C ALA A 176 -14.75 -3.06 12.45
N ARG A 177 -14.61 -4.13 13.20
CA ARG A 177 -15.70 -5.10 13.38
C ARG A 177 -16.82 -4.45 14.19
N PRO A 178 -18.10 -4.55 13.77
CA PRO A 178 -19.19 -4.17 14.65
C PRO A 178 -19.03 -4.98 15.95
N ARG A 179 -19.06 -4.31 17.10
CA ARG A 179 -19.19 -5.02 18.37
C ARG A 179 -20.54 -5.73 18.33
N ILE A 180 -20.51 -7.03 18.06
CA ILE A 180 -21.70 -7.87 18.28
C ILE A 180 -21.89 -7.84 19.80
N GLY A 181 -22.91 -7.08 20.25
CA GLY A 181 -23.28 -7.05 21.66
C GLY A 181 -23.67 -8.45 22.06
N LEU A 182 -22.88 -9.06 22.92
CA LEU A 182 -23.36 -10.11 23.80
C LEU A 182 -24.17 -9.37 24.89
N ASN A 183 -25.50 -9.33 24.70
CA ASN A 183 -26.42 -9.10 25.80
C ASN A 183 -26.42 -10.35 26.69
#